data_8e3c94d8304350459bc77cc93f80157f
#
_entry.id   8e3c94d8304350459bc77cc93f80157f
#
_cell.length_a   1.000
_cell.length_b   1.000
_cell.length_c   1.000
_cell.angle_alpha   90.00
_cell.angle_beta   90.00
_cell.angle_gamma   90.00
#
_symmetry.space_group_name_H-M   'P 1'
#
loop_
_entity.id
_entity.type
_entity.pdbx_description
1 polymer ?
#
loop_
_entity_poly.entity_id
_entity_poly.type
_entity_poly.pdbx_seq_one_letter_code
_entity_poly.pdbx_strand_id
1 'polypeptide(L)'
;MLRRALLIVLALAAVASVASAALTLGARAEKHVREGHFAAGRRSRGKSLFLADTDLRKLLMEAEKTKPRREANGRDKRVTDAGAVIGSDGRSGKPVKTYVVIAEPDGQVVTMYPGR
;
A
#
# COMPACT_ATOMS: atom_id res chain seq x y z
N MET A 1 -36.27 -12.83 30.45
CA MET A 1 -35.72 -11.51 30.65
C MET A 1 -34.22 -11.42 30.39
N LEU A 2 -33.46 -12.39 30.82
CA LEU A 2 -31.99 -12.44 30.61
C LEU A 2 -31.57 -12.71 29.16
N ARG A 3 -32.48 -13.20 28.34
CA ARG A 3 -32.20 -13.60 26.93
C ARG A 3 -32.00 -12.44 25.98
N ARG A 4 -32.42 -11.23 26.33
CA ARG A 4 -32.35 -10.08 25.45
C ARG A 4 -30.97 -9.45 25.38
N ALA A 5 -30.15 -9.62 26.41
CA ALA A 5 -28.80 -9.07 26.45
C ALA A 5 -27.82 -9.78 25.54
N LEU A 6 -28.06 -11.05 25.22
CA LEU A 6 -27.17 -11.85 24.36
C LEU A 6 -27.21 -11.46 22.88
N LEU A 7 -28.32 -10.93 22.39
CA LEU A 7 -28.47 -10.54 20.99
C LEU A 7 -27.67 -9.30 20.64
N ILE A 8 -27.46 -8.39 21.57
CA ILE A 8 -26.72 -7.16 21.35
C ILE A 8 -25.22 -7.43 21.16
N VAL A 9 -24.69 -8.42 21.90
CA VAL A 9 -23.27 -8.79 21.82
C VAL A 9 -22.92 -9.40 20.46
N LEU A 10 -23.83 -10.18 19.88
CA LEU A 10 -23.62 -10.80 18.57
C LEU A 10 -23.58 -9.77 17.45
N ALA A 11 -24.39 -8.71 17.51
CA ALA A 11 -24.39 -7.65 16.51
C ALA A 11 -23.08 -6.86 16.49
N LEU A 12 -22.49 -6.62 17.66
CA LEU A 12 -21.19 -5.93 17.77
C LEU A 12 -20.04 -6.77 17.23
N ALA A 13 -20.06 -8.08 17.45
CA ALA A 13 -19.03 -8.98 16.93
C ALA A 13 -19.01 -9.04 15.40
N ALA A 14 -20.18 -8.95 14.75
CA ALA A 14 -20.29 -8.96 13.29
C ALA A 14 -19.66 -7.71 12.64
N VAL A 15 -19.72 -6.55 13.29
CA VAL A 15 -19.14 -5.29 12.78
C VAL A 15 -17.62 -5.27 12.89
N ALA A 16 -17.04 -5.95 13.89
CA ALA A 16 -15.60 -5.95 14.14
C ALA A 16 -14.80 -6.80 13.13
N SER A 17 -15.46 -7.56 12.26
CA SER A 17 -14.80 -8.52 11.37
C SER A 17 -14.37 -7.95 10.03
N VAL A 18 -14.59 -6.64 9.76
CA VAL A 18 -14.21 -6.02 8.49
C VAL A 18 -12.71 -5.71 8.51
N ALA A 19 -11.93 -6.56 7.87
CA ALA A 19 -10.50 -6.39 7.71
C ALA A 19 -10.17 -5.91 6.30
N SER A 20 -9.05 -5.21 6.14
CA SER A 20 -8.50 -4.86 4.82
C SER A 20 -8.10 -6.13 4.08
N ALA A 21 -8.30 -6.15 2.76
CA ALA A 21 -7.82 -7.24 1.93
C ALA A 21 -6.29 -7.32 1.96
N ALA A 22 -5.74 -8.53 1.91
CA ALA A 22 -4.32 -8.75 1.75
C ALA A 22 -3.85 -8.16 0.40
N LEU A 23 -2.66 -7.57 0.39
CA LEU A 23 -2.10 -6.98 -0.82
C LEU A 23 -1.38 -8.04 -1.64
N THR A 24 -1.68 -8.09 -2.92
CA THR A 24 -1.08 -9.03 -3.87
C THR A 24 -0.36 -8.26 -4.97
N LEU A 25 0.94 -8.55 -5.15
CA LEU A 25 1.75 -7.96 -6.21
C LEU A 25 1.85 -8.96 -7.37
N GLY A 26 1.00 -8.79 -8.38
CA GLY A 26 1.04 -9.61 -9.57
C GLY A 26 2.20 -9.24 -10.49
N ALA A 27 2.49 -10.10 -11.47
CA ALA A 27 3.65 -9.94 -12.35
C ALA A 27 3.62 -8.64 -13.15
N ARG A 28 2.46 -8.24 -13.64
CA ARG A 28 2.31 -7.00 -14.40
C ARG A 28 2.58 -5.77 -13.55
N ALA A 29 2.02 -5.73 -12.35
CA ALA A 29 2.24 -4.61 -11.43
C ALA A 29 3.70 -4.55 -10.98
N GLU A 30 4.30 -5.69 -10.66
CA GLU A 30 5.71 -5.76 -10.29
C GLU A 30 6.60 -5.22 -11.42
N LYS A 31 6.34 -5.62 -12.66
CA LYS A 31 7.08 -5.13 -13.83
C LYS A 31 6.93 -3.61 -13.97
N HIS A 32 5.71 -3.09 -13.81
CA HIS A 32 5.44 -1.66 -13.86
C HIS A 32 6.25 -0.89 -12.80
N VAL A 33 6.25 -1.38 -11.57
CA VAL A 33 7.00 -0.74 -10.47
C VAL A 33 8.50 -0.78 -10.74
N ARG A 34 9.03 -1.90 -11.19
CA ARG A 34 10.47 -2.03 -11.47
C ARG A 34 10.91 -1.17 -12.66
N GLU A 35 10.10 -1.05 -13.67
CA GLU A 35 10.40 -0.21 -14.83
C GLU A 35 10.25 1.29 -14.54
N GLY A 36 9.29 1.68 -13.69
CA GLY A 36 8.96 3.07 -13.44
C GLY A 36 9.53 3.65 -12.16
N HIS A 37 9.82 2.81 -11.16
CA HIS A 37 10.15 3.28 -9.81
C HIS A 37 11.45 2.69 -9.24
N PHE A 38 12.34 2.22 -10.11
CA PHE A 38 13.72 1.86 -9.78
C PHE A 38 14.67 2.53 -10.77
N ALA A 39 15.88 2.91 -10.31
CA ALA A 39 16.82 3.66 -11.13
C ALA A 39 17.23 2.93 -12.42
N ALA A 40 17.35 1.59 -12.36
CA ALA A 40 17.65 0.76 -13.53
C ALA A 40 16.45 0.54 -14.46
N GLY A 41 15.27 1.03 -14.09
CA GLY A 41 14.05 0.83 -14.87
C GLY A 41 14.02 1.67 -16.15
N ARG A 42 13.40 1.13 -17.19
CA ARG A 42 13.34 1.76 -18.52
C ARG A 42 12.55 3.07 -18.52
N ARG A 43 11.63 3.26 -17.57
CA ARG A 43 10.71 4.40 -17.50
C ARG A 43 10.87 5.19 -16.22
N SER A 44 12.05 5.13 -15.61
CA SER A 44 12.29 5.71 -14.30
C SER A 44 12.57 7.21 -14.31
N ARG A 45 12.87 7.80 -15.48
CA ARG A 45 13.26 9.20 -15.58
C ARG A 45 12.16 10.12 -15.04
N GLY A 46 12.53 11.01 -14.11
CA GLY A 46 11.60 11.97 -13.50
C GLY A 46 10.61 11.37 -12.50
N LYS A 47 10.75 10.10 -12.18
CA LYS A 47 9.87 9.38 -11.26
C LYS A 47 10.46 9.32 -9.85
N SER A 48 9.60 9.07 -8.86
CA SER A 48 10.04 8.69 -7.53
C SER A 48 10.62 7.28 -7.59
N LEU A 49 11.81 7.08 -7.00
CA LEU A 49 12.58 5.85 -7.15
C LEU A 49 12.87 5.19 -5.82
N PHE A 50 12.59 3.90 -5.72
CA PHE A 50 13.05 3.08 -4.60
C PHE A 50 14.56 2.85 -4.66
N LEU A 51 15.18 2.62 -3.52
CA LEU A 51 16.56 2.14 -3.46
C LEU A 51 16.66 0.79 -4.17
N ALA A 52 17.81 0.53 -4.80
CA ALA A 52 18.00 -0.65 -5.67
C ALA A 52 17.75 -1.98 -4.97
N ASP A 53 18.04 -2.07 -3.67
CA ASP A 53 17.89 -3.29 -2.86
C ASP A 53 16.53 -3.40 -2.18
N THR A 54 15.56 -2.57 -2.54
CA THR A 54 14.25 -2.56 -1.90
C THR A 54 13.51 -3.87 -2.13
N ASP A 55 13.05 -4.46 -1.03
CA ASP A 55 12.20 -5.65 -1.05
C ASP A 55 10.73 -5.22 -1.09
N LEU A 56 10.14 -5.27 -2.27
CA LEU A 56 8.75 -4.83 -2.47
C LEU A 56 7.75 -5.65 -1.67
N ARG A 57 7.98 -6.95 -1.53
CA ARG A 57 7.04 -7.81 -0.79
C ARG A 57 7.05 -7.49 0.70
N LYS A 58 8.20 -7.16 1.25
CA LYS A 58 8.30 -6.71 2.64
C LYS A 58 7.55 -5.40 2.84
N LEU A 59 7.69 -4.46 1.92
CA LEU A 59 6.95 -3.19 1.97
C LEU A 59 5.44 -3.42 1.91
N LEU A 60 4.97 -4.38 1.11
CA LEU A 60 3.56 -4.70 1.04
C LEU A 60 3.03 -5.28 2.34
N MET A 61 3.77 -6.17 2.98
CA MET A 61 3.39 -6.73 4.29
C MET A 61 3.24 -5.63 5.33
N GLU A 62 4.14 -4.66 5.35
CA GLU A 62 4.04 -3.51 6.25
C GLU A 62 2.86 -2.59 5.89
N ALA A 63 2.62 -2.37 4.60
CA ALA A 63 1.52 -1.53 4.14
C ALA A 63 0.14 -2.12 4.49
N GLU A 64 0.02 -3.43 4.62
CA GLU A 64 -1.23 -4.08 5.03
C GLU A 64 -1.69 -3.60 6.41
N LYS A 65 -0.77 -3.15 7.25
CA LYS A 65 -1.08 -2.61 8.58
C LYS A 65 -1.58 -1.18 8.55
N THR A 66 -1.44 -0.50 7.42
CA THR A 66 -1.90 0.89 7.25
C THR A 66 -3.33 0.89 6.74
N LYS A 67 -4.18 1.68 7.39
CA LYS A 67 -5.57 1.84 6.96
C LYS A 67 -5.63 2.48 5.57
N PRO A 68 -6.31 1.86 4.60
CA PRO A 68 -6.46 2.45 3.28
C PRO A 68 -7.44 3.62 3.28
N ARG A 69 -7.19 4.57 2.38
CA ARG A 69 -8.15 5.63 2.06
C ARG A 69 -8.69 5.38 0.65
N ARG A 70 -10.02 5.34 0.53
CA ARG A 70 -10.67 5.18 -0.77
C ARG A 70 -10.51 6.46 -1.58
N GLU A 71 -9.98 6.33 -2.79
CA GLU A 71 -9.84 7.42 -3.75
C GLU A 71 -11.10 7.58 -4.59
N ALA A 72 -11.25 8.73 -5.26
CA ALA A 72 -12.40 9.02 -6.12
C ALA A 72 -12.55 8.01 -7.27
N ASN A 73 -11.44 7.43 -7.74
CA ASN A 73 -11.46 6.40 -8.79
C ASN A 73 -11.82 4.99 -8.30
N GLY A 74 -12.15 4.83 -7.02
CA GLY A 74 -12.51 3.54 -6.43
C GLY A 74 -11.34 2.71 -5.95
N ARG A 75 -10.11 3.18 -6.11
CA ARG A 75 -8.92 2.48 -5.61
C ARG A 75 -8.63 2.85 -4.17
N ASP A 76 -7.88 2.00 -3.50
CA ASP A 76 -7.42 2.23 -2.14
C ASP A 76 -5.98 2.71 -2.14
N LYS A 77 -5.73 3.80 -1.43
CA LYS A 77 -4.39 4.37 -1.24
C LYS A 77 -3.94 4.17 0.19
N ARG A 78 -2.74 3.61 0.35
CA ARG A 78 -2.05 3.53 1.64
C ARG A 78 -0.77 4.33 1.57
N VAL A 79 -0.56 5.20 2.55
CA VAL A 79 0.72 5.91 2.73
C VAL A 79 1.34 5.35 4.00
N THR A 80 2.48 4.70 3.88
CA THR A 80 3.12 3.96 4.96
C THR A 80 4.51 4.50 5.24
N ASP A 81 4.84 4.64 6.51
CA ASP A 81 6.19 5.01 6.95
C ASP A 81 7.04 3.73 7.05
N ALA A 82 8.14 3.70 6.31
CA ALA A 82 9.06 2.56 6.33
C ALA A 82 10.05 2.59 7.49
N GLY A 83 10.10 3.71 8.24
CA GLY A 83 11.03 3.87 9.36
C GLY A 83 12.47 4.21 8.98
N ALA A 84 12.80 4.10 7.70
CA ALA A 84 14.14 4.43 7.17
C ALA A 84 13.96 4.94 5.74
N VAL A 85 15.00 5.60 5.21
CA VAL A 85 15.00 6.04 3.81
C VAL A 85 14.87 4.83 2.89
N ILE A 86 13.88 4.88 2.00
CA ILE A 86 13.60 3.80 1.05
C ILE A 86 13.68 4.24 -0.41
N GLY A 87 13.89 5.50 -0.64
CA GLY A 87 13.93 6.02 -2.00
C GLY A 87 14.03 7.52 -2.04
N SER A 88 13.71 8.08 -3.19
CA SER A 88 13.73 9.52 -3.44
C SER A 88 12.44 9.98 -4.10
N ASP A 89 12.04 11.22 -3.81
CA ASP A 89 10.90 11.89 -4.42
C ASP A 89 11.28 12.35 -5.85
N GLY A 90 10.42 12.04 -6.82
CA GLY A 90 10.66 12.40 -8.22
C GLY A 90 10.65 13.89 -8.50
N ARG A 91 9.96 14.69 -7.69
CA ARG A 91 9.90 16.14 -7.88
C ARG A 91 11.11 16.85 -7.29
N SER A 92 11.46 16.52 -6.06
CA SER A 92 12.51 17.22 -5.31
C SER A 92 13.87 16.52 -5.37
N GLY A 93 13.90 15.23 -5.72
CA GLY A 93 15.08 14.39 -5.63
C GLY A 93 15.51 14.07 -4.19
N LYS A 94 14.75 14.52 -3.18
CA LYS A 94 15.10 14.33 -1.78
C LYS A 94 14.81 12.92 -1.30
N PRO A 95 15.61 12.39 -0.38
CA PRO A 95 15.32 11.09 0.22
C PRO A 95 14.02 11.11 1.01
N VAL A 96 13.27 10.00 0.96
CA VAL A 96 11.99 9.84 1.64
C VAL A 96 11.93 8.52 2.40
N LYS A 97 11.17 8.52 3.49
CA LYS A 97 10.93 7.36 4.36
C LYS A 97 9.54 6.78 4.21
N THR A 98 8.69 7.44 3.44
CA THR A 98 7.32 7.01 3.21
C THR A 98 7.16 6.47 1.81
N TYR A 99 6.16 5.62 1.63
CA TYR A 99 5.81 5.10 0.33
C TYR A 99 4.30 4.92 0.21
N VAL A 100 3.85 4.88 -1.03
CA VAL A 100 2.44 4.76 -1.39
C VAL A 100 2.21 3.41 -2.02
N VAL A 101 1.11 2.75 -1.65
CA VAL A 101 0.58 1.58 -2.34
C VAL A 101 -0.82 1.91 -2.82
N ILE A 102 -1.02 1.80 -4.13
CA ILE A 102 -2.34 1.92 -4.75
C ILE A 102 -2.80 0.51 -5.12
N ALA A 103 -3.97 0.12 -4.65
CA ALA A 103 -4.52 -1.21 -4.93
C ALA A 103 -6.01 -1.12 -5.24
N GLU A 104 -6.50 -2.14 -5.94
CA GLU A 104 -7.93 -2.35 -6.10
C GLU A 104 -8.54 -2.76 -4.75
N PRO A 105 -9.87 -2.62 -4.56
CA PRO A 105 -10.51 -3.02 -3.30
C PRO A 105 -10.29 -4.47 -2.90
N ASP A 106 -10.03 -5.36 -3.87
CA ASP A 106 -9.73 -6.77 -3.61
C ASP A 106 -8.27 -7.03 -3.17
N GLY A 107 -7.44 -5.98 -3.11
CA GLY A 107 -6.05 -6.06 -2.68
C GLY A 107 -5.03 -6.20 -3.80
N GLN A 108 -5.44 -6.26 -5.06
CA GLN A 108 -4.50 -6.32 -6.17
C GLN A 108 -3.79 -4.99 -6.35
N VAL A 109 -2.47 -5.00 -6.20
CA VAL A 109 -1.64 -3.79 -6.32
C VAL A 109 -1.64 -3.30 -7.76
N VAL A 110 -1.90 -2.01 -7.93
CA VAL A 110 -1.82 -1.31 -9.22
C VAL A 110 -0.43 -0.71 -9.39
N THR A 111 0.05 -0.03 -8.35
CA THR A 111 1.40 0.57 -8.34
C THR A 111 1.85 0.83 -6.92
N MET A 112 3.13 1.04 -6.75
CA MET A 112 3.75 1.54 -5.51
C MET A 112 4.92 2.43 -5.86
N TYR A 113 5.15 3.46 -5.04
CA TYR A 113 6.25 4.39 -5.24
C TYR A 113 6.63 5.07 -3.92
N PRO A 114 7.89 5.50 -3.75
CA PRO A 114 8.28 6.27 -2.56
C PRO A 114 7.69 7.67 -2.61
N GLY A 115 7.40 8.23 -1.43
CA GLY A 115 6.80 9.56 -1.28
C GLY A 115 5.41 9.51 -0.69
N ARG A 116 4.58 10.48 -1.04
CA ARG A 116 3.19 10.62 -0.54
C ARG A 116 2.21 10.86 -1.65
#